data_c9db688e49320d4e0e5f27282f89e999
#
_entry.id   c9db688e49320d4e0e5f27282f89e999
#
_cell.length_a   1.000
_cell.length_b   1.000
_cell.length_c   1.000
_cell.angle_alpha   90.00
_cell.angle_beta   90.00
_cell.angle_gamma   90.00
#
_symmetry.space_group_name_H-M   'P 1'
#
loop_
_entity.id
_entity.type
_entity.pdbx_description
1 polymer ?
#
loop_
_entity_poly.entity_id
_entity_poly.type
_entity_poly.pdbx_seq_one_letter_code
_entity_poly.pdbx_strand_id
1 'polypeptide(L)'
;MPQLQLPMFPRGLTSITPDLAFQQEDGKVVYFHGLLPVFQHGEKDLKSFRMFTSQLIANGTARQRDIVRAFGVPLATVKRYMKVHRRHGAAGFFQQPRRRSATVLTPEVKQRAQALLDEGKSIPEVSSAIGVAGNTLHKAVHAGRLHRVKKKR
;
A
#
# COMPACT_ATOMS: atom_id res chain seq x y z
N MET A 1 6.20 -3.05 50.10
CA MET A 1 7.43 -3.21 49.29
C MET A 1 6.99 -3.29 47.82
N PRO A 2 7.52 -2.49 46.89
CA PRO A 2 7.20 -2.63 45.48
C PRO A 2 7.79 -3.96 45.00
N GLN A 3 6.93 -4.85 44.48
CA GLN A 3 7.36 -6.09 43.83
C GLN A 3 8.13 -5.71 42.57
N LEU A 4 9.39 -6.08 42.48
CA LEU A 4 10.17 -6.05 41.25
C LEU A 4 9.51 -7.02 40.27
N GLN A 5 8.79 -6.46 39.28
CA GLN A 5 8.35 -7.26 38.15
C GLN A 5 9.59 -7.64 37.33
N LEU A 6 9.93 -8.93 37.33
CA LEU A 6 10.94 -9.48 36.44
C LEU A 6 10.49 -9.23 34.99
N PRO A 7 11.38 -8.80 34.09
CA PRO A 7 11.03 -8.64 32.69
C PRO A 7 10.59 -9.99 32.13
N MET A 8 9.35 -10.07 31.64
CA MET A 8 8.74 -11.28 31.11
C MET A 8 9.44 -11.76 29.83
N PHE A 9 10.11 -10.84 29.14
CA PHE A 9 10.77 -11.12 27.88
C PHE A 9 12.30 -11.18 28.01
N PRO A 10 12.97 -12.12 27.30
CA PRO A 10 14.41 -12.15 27.16
C PRO A 10 14.99 -10.83 26.61
N ARG A 11 16.29 -10.62 26.83
CA ARG A 11 17.00 -9.48 26.22
C ARG A 11 16.93 -9.57 24.69
N GLY A 12 16.68 -8.44 24.01
CA GLY A 12 16.60 -8.37 22.56
C GLY A 12 15.17 -8.34 22.00
N LEU A 13 14.14 -8.57 22.82
CA LEU A 13 12.75 -8.39 22.40
C LEU A 13 12.27 -6.95 22.71
N THR A 14 11.51 -6.39 21.78
CA THR A 14 10.82 -5.10 21.95
C THR A 14 9.41 -5.35 22.45
N SER A 15 9.08 -4.86 23.64
CA SER A 15 7.74 -4.99 24.23
C SER A 15 6.73 -4.10 23.52
N ILE A 16 5.57 -4.67 23.15
CA ILE A 16 4.37 -3.96 22.68
C ILE A 16 3.42 -3.73 23.85
N THR A 17 3.11 -4.81 24.58
CA THR A 17 2.34 -4.81 25.84
C THR A 17 3.08 -5.67 26.86
N PRO A 18 2.64 -5.76 28.13
CA PRO A 18 3.29 -6.66 29.09
C PRO A 18 3.42 -8.11 28.63
N ASP A 19 2.42 -8.60 27.86
CA ASP A 19 2.35 -10.00 27.42
C ASP A 19 2.72 -10.21 25.95
N LEU A 20 2.95 -9.11 25.21
CA LEU A 20 3.22 -9.14 23.76
C LEU A 20 4.52 -8.41 23.43
N ALA A 21 5.42 -9.07 22.74
CA ALA A 21 6.69 -8.50 22.26
C ALA A 21 6.97 -8.92 20.81
N PHE A 22 7.96 -8.31 20.20
CA PHE A 22 8.48 -8.75 18.91
C PHE A 22 10.00 -8.68 18.87
N GLN A 23 10.57 -9.48 17.99
CA GLN A 23 11.98 -9.49 17.64
C GLN A 23 12.12 -9.30 16.13
N GLN A 24 13.12 -8.53 15.75
CA GLN A 24 13.49 -8.36 14.35
C GLN A 24 14.89 -8.93 14.16
N GLU A 25 14.97 -10.01 13.39
CA GLU A 25 16.22 -10.73 13.16
C GLU A 25 16.17 -11.39 11.77
N ASP A 26 17.29 -11.41 11.07
CA ASP A 26 17.45 -12.03 9.73
C ASP A 26 16.39 -11.61 8.70
N GLY A 27 15.98 -10.34 8.71
CA GLY A 27 14.97 -9.82 7.80
C GLY A 27 13.55 -10.33 8.06
N LYS A 28 13.31 -10.89 9.25
CA LYS A 28 12.01 -11.36 9.72
C LYS A 28 11.61 -10.63 11.00
N VAL A 29 10.32 -10.47 11.18
CA VAL A 29 9.72 -9.97 12.42
C VAL A 29 8.92 -11.10 13.01
N VAL A 30 9.27 -11.51 14.23
CA VAL A 30 8.59 -12.57 14.98
C VAL A 30 7.91 -11.95 16.19
N TYR A 31 6.64 -12.28 16.39
CA TYR A 31 5.85 -11.81 17.53
C TYR A 31 5.70 -12.92 18.55
N PHE A 32 5.79 -12.55 19.82
CA PHE A 32 5.71 -13.45 20.96
C PHE A 32 4.58 -13.04 21.90
N HIS A 33 3.75 -13.97 22.29
CA HIS A 33 2.83 -13.81 23.40
C HIS A 33 3.38 -14.61 24.59
N GLY A 34 3.83 -13.92 25.63
CA GLY A 34 4.71 -14.52 26.62
C GLY A 34 6.00 -15.03 25.94
N LEU A 35 6.29 -16.30 26.08
CA LEU A 35 7.46 -16.95 25.46
C LEU A 35 7.12 -17.68 24.14
N LEU A 36 5.85 -17.69 23.73
CA LEU A 36 5.41 -18.43 22.54
C LEU A 36 5.42 -17.54 21.30
N PRO A 37 6.07 -17.96 20.20
CA PRO A 37 5.97 -17.29 18.93
C PRO A 37 4.56 -17.51 18.35
N VAL A 38 3.83 -16.42 18.08
CA VAL A 38 2.43 -16.45 17.62
C VAL A 38 2.27 -16.06 16.17
N PHE A 39 3.21 -15.29 15.63
CA PHE A 39 3.16 -14.84 14.23
C PHE A 39 4.54 -14.41 13.75
N GLN A 40 4.79 -14.58 12.45
CA GLN A 40 6.01 -14.06 11.81
C GLN A 40 5.71 -13.55 10.40
N HIS A 41 6.47 -12.56 9.96
CA HIS A 41 6.45 -12.08 8.58
C HIS A 41 7.81 -11.53 8.18
N GLY A 42 8.04 -11.38 6.86
CA GLY A 42 9.23 -10.70 6.36
C GLY A 42 9.22 -9.21 6.72
N GLU A 43 10.37 -8.64 7.01
CA GLU A 43 10.51 -7.21 7.35
C GLU A 43 9.86 -6.29 6.31
N LYS A 44 9.97 -6.62 5.01
CA LYS A 44 9.40 -5.87 3.90
C LYS A 44 7.92 -6.19 3.62
N ASP A 45 7.35 -7.20 4.30
CA ASP A 45 5.95 -7.59 4.12
C ASP A 45 5.00 -6.69 4.94
N LEU A 46 4.78 -5.50 4.43
CA LEU A 46 3.88 -4.52 5.04
C LEU A 46 2.42 -4.97 5.05
N LYS A 47 2.01 -5.92 4.20
CA LYS A 47 0.62 -6.41 4.18
C LYS A 47 0.35 -7.26 5.40
N SER A 48 1.22 -8.24 5.67
CA SER A 48 1.14 -9.08 6.87
C SER A 48 1.30 -8.28 8.16
N PHE A 49 2.22 -7.31 8.19
CA PHE A 49 2.36 -6.38 9.32
C PHE A 49 1.04 -5.63 9.62
N ARG A 50 0.43 -5.03 8.61
CA ARG A 50 -0.82 -4.27 8.75
C ARG A 50 -1.99 -5.16 9.19
N MET A 51 -2.06 -6.34 8.61
CA MET A 51 -3.08 -7.34 8.96
C MET A 51 -2.94 -7.74 10.41
N PHE A 52 -1.75 -8.20 10.82
CA PHE A 52 -1.54 -8.74 12.16
C PHE A 52 -1.68 -7.68 13.26
N THR A 53 -1.09 -6.49 13.09
CA THR A 53 -1.26 -5.39 14.05
C THR A 53 -2.72 -4.96 14.20
N SER A 54 -3.51 -4.99 13.11
CA SER A 54 -4.95 -4.72 13.18
C SER A 54 -5.71 -5.82 13.92
N GLN A 55 -5.31 -7.07 13.75
CA GLN A 55 -5.90 -8.21 14.45
C GLN A 55 -5.62 -8.15 15.95
N LEU A 56 -4.40 -7.79 16.37
CA LEU A 56 -4.05 -7.56 17.77
C LEU A 56 -4.93 -6.50 18.43
N ILE A 57 -5.20 -5.41 17.71
CA ILE A 57 -6.08 -4.35 18.20
C ILE A 57 -7.55 -4.82 18.24
N ALA A 58 -8.01 -5.51 17.21
CA ALA A 58 -9.40 -5.99 17.13
C ALA A 58 -9.71 -7.02 18.21
N ASN A 59 -8.74 -7.88 18.55
CA ASN A 59 -8.84 -8.87 19.62
C ASN A 59 -8.64 -8.29 21.03
N GLY A 60 -8.30 -6.99 21.14
CA GLY A 60 -8.05 -6.36 22.43
C GLY A 60 -6.69 -6.68 23.08
N THR A 61 -5.82 -7.42 22.39
CA THR A 61 -4.47 -7.77 22.87
C THR A 61 -3.55 -6.55 22.94
N ALA A 62 -3.74 -5.56 22.06
CA ALA A 62 -3.00 -4.32 22.05
C ALA A 62 -3.92 -3.14 21.76
N ARG A 63 -3.57 -1.95 22.25
CA ARG A 63 -4.24 -0.70 21.90
C ARG A 63 -3.55 -0.04 20.71
N GLN A 64 -4.26 0.83 20.00
CA GLN A 64 -3.67 1.59 18.87
C GLN A 64 -2.40 2.34 19.26
N ARG A 65 -2.37 2.94 20.46
CA ARG A 65 -1.20 3.65 20.99
C ARG A 65 0.00 2.74 21.26
N ASP A 66 -0.23 1.46 21.57
CA ASP A 66 0.85 0.52 21.82
C ASP A 66 1.56 0.17 20.50
N ILE A 67 0.80 0.01 19.42
CA ILE A 67 1.35 -0.17 18.07
C ILE A 67 2.10 1.08 17.59
N VAL A 68 1.55 2.29 17.84
CA VAL A 68 2.22 3.56 17.52
C VAL A 68 3.56 3.63 18.23
N ARG A 69 3.59 3.33 19.54
CA ARG A 69 4.80 3.40 20.37
C ARG A 69 5.84 2.35 19.95
N ALA A 70 5.42 1.11 19.69
CA ALA A 70 6.33 0.01 19.42
C ALA A 70 6.97 0.09 18.02
N PHE A 71 6.22 0.59 17.03
CA PHE A 71 6.64 0.58 15.62
C PHE A 71 6.86 1.97 15.01
N GLY A 72 6.63 3.04 15.75
CA GLY A 72 6.76 4.41 15.23
C GLY A 72 5.75 4.78 14.14
N VAL A 73 4.68 3.99 13.96
CA VAL A 73 3.67 4.23 12.94
C VAL A 73 2.70 5.32 13.38
N PRO A 74 2.42 6.36 12.56
CA PRO A 74 1.48 7.42 12.94
C PRO A 74 0.08 6.88 13.28
N LEU A 75 -0.57 7.45 14.30
CA LEU A 75 -1.90 7.04 14.75
C LEU A 75 -2.95 7.07 13.62
N ALA A 76 -2.88 8.09 12.74
CA ALA A 76 -3.77 8.18 11.58
C ALA A 76 -3.64 6.97 10.63
N THR A 77 -2.42 6.43 10.52
CA THR A 77 -2.14 5.24 9.72
C THR A 77 -2.70 3.99 10.37
N VAL A 78 -2.54 3.83 11.68
CA VAL A 78 -3.13 2.72 12.46
C VAL A 78 -4.66 2.75 12.37
N LYS A 79 -5.29 3.93 12.48
CA LYS A 79 -6.74 4.10 12.27
C LYS A 79 -7.18 3.66 10.87
N ARG A 80 -6.36 3.93 9.84
CA ARG A 80 -6.62 3.47 8.46
C ARG A 80 -6.57 1.94 8.35
N TYR A 81 -5.60 1.29 9.01
CA TYR A 81 -5.53 -0.17 9.06
C TYR A 81 -6.78 -0.75 9.72
N MET A 82 -7.20 -0.20 10.85
CA MET A 82 -8.43 -0.62 11.54
C MET A 82 -9.68 -0.45 10.67
N LYS A 83 -9.76 0.62 9.86
CA LYS A 83 -10.86 0.81 8.91
C LYS A 83 -10.90 -0.29 7.86
N VAL A 84 -9.75 -0.70 7.32
CA VAL A 84 -9.66 -1.82 6.37
C VAL A 84 -10.07 -3.12 7.04
N HIS A 85 -9.54 -3.40 8.23
CA HIS A 85 -9.86 -4.61 8.98
C HIS A 85 -11.36 -4.74 9.29
N ARG A 86 -12.01 -3.65 9.74
CA ARG A 86 -13.46 -3.64 10.04
C ARG A 86 -14.33 -3.87 8.80
N ARG A 87 -13.90 -3.38 7.61
CA ARG A 87 -14.69 -3.48 6.36
C ARG A 87 -14.48 -4.79 5.63
N HIS A 88 -13.27 -5.31 5.63
CA HIS A 88 -12.86 -6.41 4.75
C HIS A 88 -12.15 -7.55 5.48
N GLY A 89 -12.03 -7.48 6.79
CA GLY A 89 -11.29 -8.45 7.58
C GLY A 89 -9.81 -8.53 7.22
N ALA A 90 -9.17 -9.63 7.57
CA ALA A 90 -7.76 -9.90 7.25
C ALA A 90 -7.49 -9.92 5.74
N ALA A 91 -8.40 -10.48 4.95
CA ALA A 91 -8.28 -10.58 3.49
C ALA A 91 -8.17 -9.22 2.80
N GLY A 92 -8.72 -8.15 3.41
CA GLY A 92 -8.67 -6.79 2.87
C GLY A 92 -7.26 -6.23 2.66
N PHE A 93 -6.29 -6.71 3.42
CA PHE A 93 -4.90 -6.26 3.30
C PHE A 93 -4.15 -6.89 2.11
N PHE A 94 -4.63 -8.03 1.62
CA PHE A 94 -4.03 -8.78 0.52
C PHE A 94 -4.69 -8.52 -0.82
N GLN A 95 -5.84 -7.82 -0.84
CA GLN A 95 -6.50 -7.43 -2.08
C GLN A 95 -5.58 -6.51 -2.89
N GLN A 96 -5.50 -6.76 -4.19
CA GLN A 96 -4.84 -5.83 -5.10
C GLN A 96 -5.68 -4.55 -5.19
N PRO A 97 -5.06 -3.36 -5.10
CA PRO A 97 -5.78 -2.13 -5.34
C PRO A 97 -6.37 -2.19 -6.76
N ARG A 98 -7.67 -1.94 -6.89
CA ARG A 98 -8.29 -1.82 -8.22
C ARG A 98 -7.50 -0.77 -8.99
N ARG A 99 -6.81 -1.19 -10.03
CA ARG A 99 -6.19 -0.25 -10.97
C ARG A 99 -7.33 0.58 -11.54
N ARG A 100 -7.23 1.90 -11.40
CA ARG A 100 -8.16 2.80 -12.10
C ARG A 100 -8.05 2.46 -13.58
N SER A 101 -9.12 1.92 -14.18
CA SER A 101 -9.21 1.76 -15.62
C SER A 101 -9.06 3.15 -16.25
N ALA A 102 -8.44 3.20 -17.44
CA ALA A 102 -8.32 4.44 -18.18
C ALA A 102 -9.73 4.91 -18.57
N THR A 103 -10.27 5.89 -17.81
CA THR A 103 -11.64 6.37 -17.98
C THR A 103 -11.78 7.23 -19.25
N VAL A 104 -10.69 7.88 -19.68
CA VAL A 104 -10.69 8.82 -20.81
C VAL A 104 -9.96 8.24 -22.02
N LEU A 105 -8.85 7.54 -21.83
CA LEU A 105 -8.08 6.93 -22.90
C LEU A 105 -8.39 5.42 -22.98
N THR A 106 -9.62 5.09 -23.38
CA THR A 106 -10.03 3.70 -23.64
C THR A 106 -9.23 3.12 -24.81
N PRO A 107 -9.18 1.77 -24.97
CA PRO A 107 -8.50 1.17 -26.12
C PRO A 107 -8.97 1.71 -27.47
N GLU A 108 -10.26 1.93 -27.63
CA GLU A 108 -10.89 2.48 -28.84
C GLU A 108 -10.45 3.93 -29.11
N VAL A 109 -10.50 4.77 -28.06
CA VAL A 109 -10.05 6.17 -28.14
C VAL A 109 -8.56 6.25 -28.43
N LYS A 110 -7.77 5.32 -27.88
CA LYS A 110 -6.34 5.23 -28.14
C LYS A 110 -6.04 4.87 -29.60
N GLN A 111 -6.75 3.87 -30.18
CA GLN A 111 -6.61 3.50 -31.59
C GLN A 111 -6.98 4.67 -32.50
N ARG A 112 -8.08 5.35 -32.22
CA ARG A 112 -8.53 6.51 -32.99
C ARG A 112 -7.55 7.68 -32.89
N ALA A 113 -7.01 7.95 -31.70
CA ALA A 113 -5.96 8.94 -31.51
C ALA A 113 -4.69 8.60 -32.28
N GLN A 114 -4.26 7.33 -32.28
CA GLN A 114 -3.08 6.87 -32.99
C GLN A 114 -3.26 7.04 -34.51
N ALA A 115 -4.38 6.63 -35.09
CA ALA A 115 -4.67 6.78 -36.49
C ALA A 115 -4.55 8.24 -36.95
N LEU A 116 -5.12 9.17 -36.17
CA LEU A 116 -5.03 10.61 -36.48
C LEU A 116 -3.60 11.17 -36.35
N LEU A 117 -2.81 10.65 -35.41
CA LEU A 117 -1.39 11.01 -35.28
C LEU A 117 -0.55 10.44 -36.44
N ASP A 118 -0.87 9.26 -36.93
CA ASP A 118 -0.22 8.62 -38.08
C ASP A 118 -0.55 9.35 -39.39
N GLU A 119 -1.73 9.94 -39.49
CA GLU A 119 -2.12 10.89 -40.57
C GLU A 119 -1.34 12.21 -40.50
N GLY A 120 -0.50 12.42 -39.50
CA GLY A 120 0.31 13.63 -39.33
C GLY A 120 -0.41 14.79 -38.65
N LYS A 121 -1.59 14.57 -38.07
CA LYS A 121 -2.32 15.61 -37.33
C LYS A 121 -1.59 15.98 -36.04
N SER A 122 -1.70 17.24 -35.65
CA SER A 122 -1.12 17.76 -34.42
C SER A 122 -1.94 17.32 -33.20
N ILE A 123 -1.33 17.31 -32.00
CA ILE A 123 -2.05 16.96 -30.75
C ILE A 123 -3.28 17.86 -30.50
N PRO A 124 -3.26 19.18 -30.74
CA PRO A 124 -4.45 20.01 -30.62
C PRO A 124 -5.58 19.57 -31.58
N GLU A 125 -5.27 19.26 -32.83
CA GLU A 125 -6.26 18.78 -33.81
C GLU A 125 -6.84 17.42 -33.39
N VAL A 126 -6.00 16.49 -32.95
CA VAL A 126 -6.45 15.18 -32.41
C VAL A 126 -7.32 15.39 -31.17
N SER A 127 -6.92 16.28 -30.26
CA SER A 127 -7.68 16.64 -29.07
C SER A 127 -9.10 17.11 -29.40
N SER A 128 -9.22 17.99 -30.38
CA SER A 128 -10.52 18.50 -30.86
C SER A 128 -11.36 17.41 -31.55
N ALA A 129 -10.74 16.55 -32.35
CA ALA A 129 -11.42 15.49 -33.10
C ALA A 129 -12.00 14.38 -32.22
N ILE A 130 -11.31 14.01 -31.11
CA ILE A 130 -11.72 12.89 -30.24
C ILE A 130 -12.30 13.33 -28.88
N GLY A 131 -12.34 14.64 -28.60
CA GLY A 131 -12.87 15.19 -27.35
C GLY A 131 -12.02 14.86 -26.10
N VAL A 132 -10.75 14.57 -26.27
CA VAL A 132 -9.82 14.26 -25.17
C VAL A 132 -8.86 15.41 -24.95
N ALA A 133 -8.71 15.84 -23.70
CA ALA A 133 -7.82 16.95 -23.36
C ALA A 133 -6.38 16.73 -23.87
N GLY A 134 -5.81 17.75 -24.52
CA GLY A 134 -4.48 17.70 -25.11
C GLY A 134 -3.38 17.26 -24.13
N ASN A 135 -3.47 17.68 -22.86
CA ASN A 135 -2.57 17.23 -21.79
C ASN A 135 -2.59 15.69 -21.58
N THR A 136 -3.75 15.05 -21.75
CA THR A 136 -3.88 13.59 -21.64
C THR A 136 -3.15 12.91 -22.80
N LEU A 137 -3.27 13.45 -24.01
CA LEU A 137 -2.58 12.97 -25.20
C LEU A 137 -1.07 13.19 -25.09
N HIS A 138 -0.62 14.35 -24.63
CA HIS A 138 0.79 14.63 -24.37
C HIS A 138 1.40 13.63 -23.39
N LYS A 139 0.73 13.38 -22.25
CA LYS A 139 1.15 12.36 -21.27
C LYS A 139 1.17 10.95 -21.86
N ALA A 140 0.25 10.63 -22.74
CA ALA A 140 0.18 9.32 -23.40
C ALA A 140 1.35 9.13 -24.39
N VAL A 141 1.71 10.17 -25.15
CA VAL A 141 2.88 10.16 -26.04
C VAL A 141 4.18 10.06 -25.22
N HIS A 142 4.31 10.86 -24.16
CA HIS A 142 5.49 10.82 -23.31
C HIS A 142 5.68 9.46 -22.59
N ALA A 143 4.59 8.80 -22.24
CA ALA A 143 4.57 7.47 -21.65
C ALA A 143 4.70 6.32 -22.68
N GLY A 144 4.96 6.61 -23.96
CA GLY A 144 5.09 5.61 -25.03
C GLY A 144 3.79 4.86 -25.38
N ARG A 145 2.63 5.35 -24.91
CA ARG A 145 1.32 4.75 -25.19
C ARG A 145 0.72 5.19 -26.52
N LEU A 146 1.19 6.32 -27.05
CA LEU A 146 0.92 6.86 -28.38
C LEU A 146 2.24 7.30 -29.01
N HIS A 147 2.35 7.22 -30.34
CA HIS A 147 3.53 7.61 -31.09
C HIS A 147 3.20 8.77 -32.03
N ARG A 148 4.14 9.70 -32.16
CA ARG A 148 4.04 10.77 -33.17
C ARG A 148 4.93 10.44 -34.34
N VAL A 149 4.41 10.55 -35.54
CA VAL A 149 5.26 10.52 -36.75
C VAL A 149 6.12 11.78 -36.77
N LYS A 150 7.43 11.60 -36.75
CA LYS A 150 8.36 12.75 -36.94
C LYS A 150 8.17 13.26 -38.37
N LYS A 151 7.70 14.49 -38.52
CA LYS A 151 7.76 15.17 -39.83
C LYS A 151 9.23 15.20 -40.26
N LYS A 152 9.57 14.46 -41.31
CA LYS A 152 10.84 14.70 -42.03
C LYS A 152 10.84 16.16 -42.50
N ARG A 153 11.80 16.93 -42.04
CA ARG A 153 12.12 18.24 -42.63
C ARG A 153 12.68 18.04 -44.02
#